data_135ce4fd7009e6c4aefe6eb0cd180f15
#
_entry.id   135ce4fd7009e6c4aefe6eb0cd180f15
#
_cell.length_a   1.000
_cell.length_b   1.000
_cell.length_c   1.000
_cell.angle_alpha   90.00
_cell.angle_beta   90.00
_cell.angle_gamma   90.00
#
_symmetry.space_group_name_H-M   'P 1'
#
loop_
_entity.id
_entity.type
_entity.pdbx_description
1 polymer ?
#
loop_
_entity_poly.entity_id
_entity_poly.type
_entity_poly.pdbx_seq_one_letter_code
_entity_poly.pdbx_strand_id
1 'polypeptide(L)'
;MDIDTLIERQEVLVENQKQLLSAMVSTLDLMKAEKLRQEIDQEIAFDEPYKTVEQEEDPRVQKHKIIALKNGYTPEDVEEVASIYRSYYESLDEIEADLAAEGKPSNGSDYELRAENVRALRDQDLSYIDHKYEEQRKQKSRPTQHPLKRPKKTMSKI
;
A
#
# COMPACT_ATOMS: atom_id res chain seq x y z
N MET A 1 42.88 54.27 24.02
CA MET A 1 42.42 52.92 23.65
C MET A 1 43.55 52.31 22.87
N ASP A 2 44.04 51.22 23.31
CA ASP A 2 45.17 50.54 22.69
C ASP A 2 44.70 49.84 21.39
N ILE A 3 45.56 49.81 20.36
CA ILE A 3 45.24 49.23 19.04
C ILE A 3 44.85 47.77 19.18
N ASP A 4 45.49 47.04 20.07
CA ASP A 4 45.19 45.60 20.33
C ASP A 4 43.75 45.40 20.83
N THR A 5 43.28 46.28 21.71
CA THR A 5 41.89 46.27 22.22
C THR A 5 40.87 46.56 21.10
N LEU A 6 41.25 47.40 20.12
CA LEU A 6 40.40 47.68 18.97
C LEU A 6 40.33 46.49 18.01
N ILE A 7 41.43 45.78 17.81
CA ILE A 7 41.51 44.58 17.00
C ILE A 7 40.64 43.49 17.60
N GLU A 8 40.78 43.19 18.91
CA GLU A 8 39.97 42.21 19.63
C GLU A 8 38.47 42.51 19.52
N ARG A 9 38.06 43.77 19.69
CA ARG A 9 36.65 44.17 19.49
C ARG A 9 36.14 43.96 18.09
N GLN A 10 37.00 44.22 17.11
CA GLN A 10 36.64 44.04 15.72
C GLN A 10 36.48 42.57 15.37
N GLU A 11 37.35 41.71 15.89
CA GLU A 11 37.27 40.27 15.71
C GLU A 11 35.98 39.71 16.33
N VAL A 12 35.60 40.12 17.53
CA VAL A 12 34.33 39.73 18.18
C VAL A 12 33.14 40.19 17.36
N LEU A 13 33.15 41.37 16.77
CA LEU A 13 32.09 41.88 15.91
C LEU A 13 31.93 41.05 14.64
N VAL A 14 33.05 40.72 14.01
CA VAL A 14 33.07 39.88 12.79
C VAL A 14 32.52 38.48 13.09
N GLU A 15 32.90 37.90 14.22
CA GLU A 15 32.40 36.58 14.62
C GLU A 15 30.88 36.58 14.92
N ASN A 16 30.42 37.62 15.62
CA ASN A 16 28.98 37.80 15.86
C ASN A 16 28.20 37.99 14.54
N GLN A 17 28.75 38.71 13.58
CA GLN A 17 28.13 38.87 12.25
C GLN A 17 28.06 37.54 11.50
N LYS A 18 29.09 36.69 11.56
CA LYS A 18 29.07 35.35 10.94
C LYS A 18 28.02 34.48 11.56
N GLN A 19 27.86 34.48 12.91
CA GLN A 19 26.83 33.73 13.60
C GLN A 19 25.43 34.20 13.23
N LEU A 20 25.20 35.51 13.11
CA LEU A 20 23.94 36.08 12.67
C LEU A 20 23.61 35.65 11.22
N LEU A 21 24.58 35.71 10.31
CA LEU A 21 24.39 35.27 8.93
C LEU A 21 24.07 33.78 8.86
N SER A 22 24.75 32.95 9.62
CA SER A 22 24.45 31.49 9.71
C SER A 22 23.02 31.23 10.21
N ALA A 23 22.60 31.95 11.24
CA ALA A 23 21.22 31.84 11.78
C ALA A 23 20.19 32.30 10.73
N MET A 24 20.45 33.36 10.00
CA MET A 24 19.59 33.87 8.93
C MET A 24 19.46 32.87 7.78
N VAL A 25 20.56 32.24 7.35
CA VAL A 25 20.54 31.19 6.32
C VAL A 25 19.69 29.99 6.78
N SER A 26 19.89 29.52 8.01
CA SER A 26 19.11 28.43 8.58
C SER A 26 17.62 28.76 8.65
N THR A 27 17.26 29.98 9.02
CA THR A 27 15.87 30.44 9.05
C THR A 27 15.28 30.51 7.65
N LEU A 28 16.06 30.97 6.66
CA LEU A 28 15.62 31.03 5.26
C LEU A 28 15.37 29.62 4.69
N ASP A 29 16.23 28.66 5.03
CA ASP A 29 16.07 27.27 4.59
C ASP A 29 14.82 26.63 5.22
N LEU A 30 14.53 26.92 6.50
CA LEU A 30 13.30 26.48 7.14
C LEU A 30 12.05 27.11 6.48
N MET A 31 12.11 28.40 6.14
CA MET A 31 10.99 29.07 5.47
C MET A 31 10.78 28.53 4.05
N LYS A 32 11.82 28.18 3.33
CA LYS A 32 11.72 27.54 2.01
C LYS A 32 11.12 26.15 2.11
N ALA A 33 11.52 25.37 3.10
CA ALA A 33 10.96 24.04 3.36
C ALA A 33 9.47 24.12 3.72
N GLU A 34 9.08 25.08 4.54
CA GLU A 34 7.69 25.30 4.92
C GLU A 34 6.84 25.74 3.72
N LYS A 35 7.37 26.64 2.89
CA LYS A 35 6.68 27.06 1.66
C LYS A 35 6.46 25.89 0.70
N LEU A 36 7.49 25.07 0.50
CA LEU A 36 7.37 23.87 -0.34
C LEU A 36 6.31 22.89 0.21
N ARG A 37 6.26 22.74 1.53
CA ARG A 37 5.24 21.91 2.20
C ARG A 37 3.83 22.47 1.94
N GLN A 38 3.64 23.78 2.06
CA GLN A 38 2.36 24.42 1.78
C GLN A 38 1.95 24.31 0.31
N GLU A 39 2.92 24.39 -0.63
CA GLU A 39 2.68 24.21 -2.05
C GLU A 39 2.24 22.75 -2.33
N ILE A 40 2.89 21.75 -1.72
CA ILE A 40 2.50 20.34 -1.81
C ILE A 40 1.12 20.11 -1.23
N ASP A 41 0.83 20.68 -0.05
CA ASP A 41 -0.50 20.56 0.59
C ASP A 41 -1.59 21.23 -0.24
N GLN A 42 -1.27 22.33 -0.94
CA GLN A 42 -2.20 23.00 -1.86
C GLN A 42 -2.40 22.21 -3.16
N GLU A 43 -1.36 21.59 -3.71
CA GLU A 43 -1.49 20.69 -4.86
C GLU A 43 -2.33 19.46 -4.49
N ILE A 44 -2.10 18.86 -3.32
CA ILE A 44 -2.92 17.75 -2.82
C ILE A 44 -4.37 18.20 -2.59
N ALA A 45 -4.60 19.42 -2.07
CA ALA A 45 -5.94 19.95 -1.88
C ALA A 45 -6.62 20.37 -3.20
N PHE A 46 -5.85 20.68 -4.24
CA PHE A 46 -6.37 21.02 -5.56
C PHE A 46 -6.62 19.77 -6.42
N ASP A 47 -5.91 18.67 -6.15
CA ASP A 47 -6.22 17.35 -6.66
C ASP A 47 -7.36 16.65 -5.89
N GLU A 48 -8.02 17.35 -4.96
CA GLU A 48 -9.29 16.94 -4.35
C GLU A 48 -10.57 17.45 -5.04
N PRO A 49 -10.71 17.48 -6.37
CA PRO A 49 -12.04 17.29 -6.93
C PRO A 49 -12.33 15.80 -7.17
N TYR A 50 -11.35 14.94 -7.02
CA TYR A 50 -11.54 13.53 -6.72
C TYR A 50 -11.55 13.30 -5.18
N LYS A 51 -12.33 14.05 -4.42
CA LYS A 51 -13.19 13.33 -3.51
C LYS A 51 -13.83 12.31 -4.42
N THR A 52 -13.25 11.15 -4.45
CA THR A 52 -14.02 9.96 -4.66
C THR A 52 -15.34 10.26 -3.98
N VAL A 53 -16.35 10.65 -4.73
CA VAL A 53 -17.65 10.10 -4.48
C VAL A 53 -17.26 8.72 -4.04
N GLU A 54 -17.43 8.39 -2.75
CA GLU A 54 -17.37 7.02 -2.32
C GLU A 54 -18.26 6.36 -3.33
N GLN A 55 -17.64 5.86 -4.40
CA GLN A 55 -18.34 5.05 -5.36
C GLN A 55 -18.68 3.90 -4.47
N GLU A 56 -19.96 3.88 -4.07
CA GLU A 56 -20.48 2.79 -3.26
C GLU A 56 -19.95 1.56 -3.93
N GLU A 57 -18.99 0.91 -3.26
CA GLU A 57 -18.30 -0.25 -3.81
C GLU A 57 -19.39 -1.21 -4.31
N ASP A 58 -19.28 -1.68 -5.54
CA ASP A 58 -20.25 -2.61 -6.11
C ASP A 58 -20.56 -3.70 -5.07
N PRO A 59 -21.84 -3.92 -4.72
CA PRO A 59 -22.21 -4.92 -3.71
C PRO A 59 -21.65 -6.30 -3.98
N ARG A 60 -21.43 -6.63 -5.27
CA ARG A 60 -20.77 -7.88 -5.70
C ARG A 60 -19.33 -7.94 -5.22
N VAL A 61 -18.58 -6.84 -5.36
CA VAL A 61 -17.18 -6.71 -4.89
C VAL A 61 -17.12 -6.71 -3.37
N GLN A 62 -17.99 -5.96 -2.72
CA GLN A 62 -18.06 -5.89 -1.25
C GLN A 62 -18.26 -7.27 -0.61
N LYS A 63 -19.06 -8.12 -1.22
CA LYS A 63 -19.24 -9.51 -0.77
C LYS A 63 -17.93 -10.29 -0.75
N HIS A 64 -17.10 -10.14 -1.77
CA HIS A 64 -15.80 -10.81 -1.86
C HIS A 64 -14.79 -10.26 -0.85
N LYS A 65 -14.82 -8.96 -0.57
CA LYS A 65 -14.02 -8.35 0.51
C LYS A 65 -14.36 -8.97 1.87
N ILE A 66 -15.64 -9.13 2.17
CA ILE A 66 -16.09 -9.74 3.43
C ILE A 66 -15.64 -11.20 3.53
N ILE A 67 -15.72 -11.96 2.45
CA ILE A 67 -15.26 -13.36 2.42
C ILE A 67 -13.74 -13.43 2.63
N ALA A 68 -12.96 -12.57 1.98
CA ALA A 68 -11.51 -12.51 2.16
C ALA A 68 -11.12 -12.17 3.60
N LEU A 69 -11.79 -11.20 4.22
CA LEU A 69 -11.60 -10.85 5.64
C LEU A 69 -11.90 -12.03 6.57
N LYS A 70 -13.00 -12.75 6.33
CA LYS A 70 -13.38 -13.95 7.11
C LYS A 70 -12.36 -15.09 6.97
N ASN A 71 -11.70 -15.17 5.82
CA ASN A 71 -10.65 -16.15 5.55
C ASN A 71 -9.29 -15.74 6.14
N GLY A 72 -9.20 -14.60 6.81
CA GLY A 72 -8.00 -14.12 7.48
C GLY A 72 -6.97 -13.47 6.56
N TYR A 73 -7.41 -12.97 5.41
CA TYR A 73 -6.54 -12.21 4.50
C TYR A 73 -6.13 -10.88 5.12
N THR A 74 -4.91 -10.43 4.82
CA THR A 74 -4.45 -9.10 5.25
C THR A 74 -5.26 -8.01 4.55
N PRO A 75 -5.36 -6.78 5.12
CA PRO A 75 -6.06 -5.67 4.48
C PRO A 75 -5.57 -5.38 3.06
N GLU A 76 -4.27 -5.51 2.80
CA GLU A 76 -3.67 -5.34 1.48
C GLU A 76 -4.15 -6.40 0.49
N ASP A 77 -4.15 -7.67 0.90
CA ASP A 77 -4.62 -8.77 0.07
C ASP A 77 -6.15 -8.73 -0.14
N VAL A 78 -6.91 -8.23 0.83
CA VAL A 78 -8.35 -7.97 0.67
C VAL A 78 -8.60 -6.93 -0.40
N GLU A 79 -7.80 -5.87 -0.43
CA GLU A 79 -7.94 -4.81 -1.46
C GLU A 79 -7.51 -5.31 -2.84
N GLU A 80 -6.48 -6.17 -2.90
CA GLU A 80 -6.07 -6.83 -4.14
C GLU A 80 -7.18 -7.75 -4.68
N VAL A 81 -7.81 -8.55 -3.82
CA VAL A 81 -9.01 -9.36 -4.17
C VAL A 81 -10.13 -8.47 -4.68
N ALA A 82 -10.40 -7.34 -4.01
CA ALA A 82 -11.42 -6.40 -4.44
C ALA A 82 -11.12 -5.83 -5.82
N SER A 83 -9.87 -5.47 -6.10
CA SER A 83 -9.43 -4.97 -7.40
C SER A 83 -9.64 -6.00 -8.52
N ILE A 84 -9.32 -7.26 -8.27
CA ILE A 84 -9.54 -8.36 -9.22
C ILE A 84 -11.03 -8.52 -9.54
N TYR A 85 -11.88 -8.53 -8.52
CA TYR A 85 -13.32 -8.67 -8.72
C TYR A 85 -13.97 -7.44 -9.34
N ARG A 86 -13.47 -6.25 -9.06
CA ARG A 86 -13.92 -5.00 -9.70
C ARG A 86 -13.67 -5.06 -11.20
N SER A 87 -12.46 -5.37 -11.60
CA SER A 87 -12.08 -5.54 -13.00
C SER A 87 -12.86 -6.67 -13.68
N TYR A 88 -13.11 -7.76 -12.97
CA TYR A 88 -13.91 -8.88 -13.45
C TYR A 88 -15.35 -8.46 -13.75
N TYR A 89 -16.02 -7.77 -12.83
CA TYR A 89 -17.40 -7.35 -13.03
C TYR A 89 -17.54 -6.23 -14.05
N GLU A 90 -16.59 -5.31 -14.12
CA GLU A 90 -16.53 -4.31 -15.19
C GLU A 90 -16.45 -4.96 -16.56
N SER A 91 -15.60 -5.98 -16.73
CA SER A 91 -15.49 -6.71 -17.99
C SER A 91 -16.76 -7.49 -18.36
N LEU A 92 -17.46 -8.05 -17.37
CA LEU A 92 -18.75 -8.71 -17.61
C LEU A 92 -19.83 -7.69 -18.04
N ASP A 93 -19.87 -6.54 -17.36
CA ASP A 93 -20.83 -5.48 -17.67
C ASP A 93 -20.58 -4.89 -19.07
N GLU A 94 -19.31 -4.77 -19.50
CA GLU A 94 -18.93 -4.39 -20.87
C GLU A 94 -19.40 -5.44 -21.90
N ILE A 95 -19.22 -6.73 -21.63
CA ILE A 95 -19.69 -7.81 -22.51
C ILE A 95 -21.21 -7.74 -22.65
N GLU A 96 -21.94 -7.52 -21.58
CA GLU A 96 -23.40 -7.35 -21.61
C GLU A 96 -23.83 -6.14 -22.45
N ALA A 97 -23.13 -5.02 -22.30
CA ALA A 97 -23.39 -3.81 -23.06
C ALA A 97 -23.12 -4.00 -24.56
N ASP A 98 -22.02 -4.66 -24.90
CA ASP A 98 -21.65 -4.96 -26.28
C ASP A 98 -22.68 -5.89 -26.95
N LEU A 99 -23.11 -6.94 -26.25
CA LEU A 99 -24.13 -7.86 -26.76
C LEU A 99 -25.49 -7.17 -26.94
N ALA A 100 -25.86 -6.27 -26.02
CA ALA A 100 -27.07 -5.47 -26.14
C ALA A 100 -27.00 -4.56 -27.36
N ALA A 101 -25.85 -3.94 -27.64
CA ALA A 101 -25.64 -3.15 -28.85
C ALA A 101 -25.71 -4.00 -30.15
N GLU A 102 -25.31 -5.25 -30.09
CA GLU A 102 -25.42 -6.23 -31.19
C GLU A 102 -26.83 -6.84 -31.31
N GLY A 103 -27.76 -6.53 -30.40
CA GLY A 103 -29.11 -7.11 -30.36
C GLY A 103 -29.13 -8.58 -29.92
N LYS A 104 -28.09 -9.04 -29.20
CA LYS A 104 -27.95 -10.40 -28.71
C LYS A 104 -28.32 -10.50 -27.22
N PRO A 105 -28.81 -11.66 -26.75
CA PRO A 105 -29.13 -11.84 -25.34
C PRO A 105 -27.89 -11.94 -24.48
N SER A 106 -27.93 -11.35 -23.27
CA SER A 106 -26.87 -11.37 -22.29
C SER A 106 -26.68 -12.71 -21.54
N ASN A 107 -27.48 -13.71 -21.87
CA ASN A 107 -27.46 -15.06 -21.30
C ASN A 107 -27.30 -16.17 -22.37
N GLY A 108 -26.88 -15.81 -23.59
CA GLY A 108 -26.68 -16.73 -24.67
C GLY A 108 -25.28 -17.32 -24.77
N SER A 109 -25.07 -18.18 -25.77
CA SER A 109 -23.77 -18.82 -26.03
C SER A 109 -22.65 -17.81 -26.29
N ASP A 110 -22.95 -16.66 -26.91
CA ASP A 110 -21.98 -15.62 -27.20
C ASP A 110 -21.49 -14.95 -25.89
N TYR A 111 -22.38 -14.75 -24.94
CA TYR A 111 -22.03 -14.27 -23.61
C TYR A 111 -21.11 -15.26 -22.88
N GLU A 112 -21.50 -16.53 -22.84
CA GLU A 112 -20.71 -17.56 -22.16
C GLU A 112 -19.30 -17.69 -22.73
N LEU A 113 -19.15 -17.64 -24.06
CA LEU A 113 -17.87 -17.72 -24.74
C LEU A 113 -16.95 -16.52 -24.36
N ARG A 114 -17.50 -15.30 -24.35
CA ARG A 114 -16.74 -14.09 -23.96
C ARG A 114 -16.44 -14.07 -22.47
N ALA A 115 -17.39 -14.46 -21.65
CA ALA A 115 -17.25 -14.49 -20.19
C ALA A 115 -16.27 -15.56 -19.69
N GLU A 116 -16.11 -16.67 -20.43
CA GLU A 116 -15.16 -17.73 -20.08
C GLU A 116 -13.72 -17.23 -19.98
N ASN A 117 -13.28 -16.39 -20.91
CA ASN A 117 -11.95 -15.79 -20.87
C ASN A 117 -11.77 -14.86 -19.65
N VAL A 118 -12.79 -14.08 -19.32
CA VAL A 118 -12.76 -13.16 -18.18
C VAL A 118 -12.73 -13.94 -16.87
N ARG A 119 -13.47 -15.04 -16.77
CA ARG A 119 -13.44 -15.97 -15.63
C ARG A 119 -12.07 -16.61 -15.47
N ALA A 120 -11.45 -17.06 -16.55
CA ALA A 120 -10.12 -17.67 -16.51
C ALA A 120 -9.04 -16.69 -16.03
N LEU A 121 -9.08 -15.43 -16.45
CA LEU A 121 -8.17 -14.39 -15.98
C LEU A 121 -8.37 -14.13 -14.49
N ARG A 122 -9.61 -13.96 -14.03
CA ARG A 122 -9.93 -13.81 -12.61
C ARG A 122 -9.37 -14.96 -11.78
N ASP A 123 -9.60 -16.19 -12.20
CA ASP A 123 -9.17 -17.39 -11.47
C ASP A 123 -7.65 -17.50 -11.45
N GLN A 124 -6.97 -17.08 -12.52
CA GLN A 124 -5.52 -17.00 -12.57
C GLN A 124 -4.98 -15.98 -11.55
N ASP A 125 -5.55 -14.79 -11.52
CA ASP A 125 -5.11 -13.73 -10.61
C ASP A 125 -5.39 -14.09 -9.14
N LEU A 126 -6.55 -14.69 -8.86
CA LEU A 126 -6.88 -15.17 -7.51
C LEU A 126 -6.00 -16.33 -7.06
N SER A 127 -5.59 -17.22 -7.97
CA SER A 127 -4.78 -18.39 -7.62
C SER A 127 -3.45 -18.02 -6.98
N TYR A 128 -2.88 -16.90 -7.34
CA TYR A 128 -1.65 -16.39 -6.74
C TYR A 128 -1.84 -16.04 -5.25
N ILE A 129 -2.93 -15.37 -4.92
CA ILE A 129 -3.26 -14.98 -3.54
C ILE A 129 -3.64 -16.22 -2.73
N ASP A 130 -4.48 -17.08 -3.28
CA ASP A 130 -4.92 -18.32 -2.62
C ASP A 130 -3.73 -19.23 -2.29
N HIS A 131 -2.78 -19.38 -3.20
CA HIS A 131 -1.57 -20.18 -2.98
C HIS A 131 -0.72 -19.64 -1.82
N LYS A 132 -0.58 -18.33 -1.72
CA LYS A 132 0.12 -17.66 -0.61
C LYS A 132 -0.48 -18.06 0.76
N TYR A 133 -1.80 -18.09 0.86
CA TYR A 133 -2.50 -18.43 2.10
C TYR A 133 -2.55 -19.93 2.38
N GLU A 134 -2.62 -20.78 1.37
CA GLU A 134 -2.48 -22.23 1.53
C GLU A 134 -1.11 -22.61 2.09
N GLU A 135 -0.06 -22.02 1.60
CA GLU A 135 1.29 -22.24 2.11
C GLU A 135 1.43 -21.83 3.57
N GLN A 136 0.88 -20.68 3.94
CA GLN A 136 0.87 -20.22 5.32
C GLN A 136 0.10 -21.16 6.25
N ARG A 137 -1.04 -21.69 5.81
CA ARG A 137 -1.84 -22.69 6.56
C ARG A 137 -1.05 -23.99 6.74
N LYS A 138 -0.37 -24.48 5.70
CA LYS A 138 0.47 -25.67 5.77
C LYS A 138 1.64 -25.50 6.75
N GLN A 139 2.24 -24.32 6.79
CA GLN A 139 3.32 -24.00 7.74
C GLN A 139 2.83 -23.98 9.19
N LYS A 140 1.66 -23.39 9.45
CA LYS A 140 1.04 -23.36 10.78
C LYS A 140 0.59 -24.75 11.28
N SER A 141 0.25 -25.64 10.37
CA SER A 141 -0.22 -27.00 10.66
C SER A 141 0.91 -28.00 10.89
N ARG A 142 2.18 -27.63 10.67
CA ARG A 142 3.32 -28.51 10.99
C ARG A 142 3.47 -28.58 12.51
N PRO A 143 3.36 -29.78 13.12
CA PRO A 143 3.59 -29.90 14.56
C PRO A 143 5.00 -29.44 14.85
N THR A 144 5.14 -28.55 15.82
CA THR A 144 6.43 -28.11 16.34
C THR A 144 7.15 -29.38 16.83
N GLN A 145 8.16 -29.83 16.08
CA GLN A 145 9.02 -30.90 16.56
C GLN A 145 9.73 -30.36 17.81
N HIS A 146 9.21 -30.72 18.97
CA HIS A 146 9.95 -30.50 20.21
C HIS A 146 11.32 -31.17 20.06
N PRO A 147 12.43 -30.46 20.27
CA PRO A 147 13.73 -31.08 20.26
C PRO A 147 13.70 -32.20 21.30
N LEU A 148 13.86 -33.44 20.85
CA LEU A 148 14.02 -34.61 21.69
C LEU A 148 15.08 -34.29 22.75
N LYS A 149 14.66 -34.21 24.01
CA LYS A 149 15.57 -34.11 25.14
C LYS A 149 16.51 -35.32 25.08
N ARG A 150 17.78 -35.07 24.75
CA ARG A 150 18.81 -36.09 24.82
C ARG A 150 18.79 -36.71 26.20
N PRO A 151 18.73 -38.04 26.37
CA PRO A 151 18.80 -38.66 27.67
C PRO A 151 20.19 -38.32 28.27
N LYS A 152 20.17 -37.77 29.51
CA LYS A 152 21.39 -37.57 30.26
C LYS A 152 22.06 -38.91 30.47
N LYS A 153 23.27 -39.12 29.89
CA LYS A 153 24.14 -40.24 30.23
C LYS A 153 24.44 -40.14 31.73
N THR A 154 23.83 -41.05 32.49
CA THR A 154 24.26 -41.33 33.86
C THR A 154 25.61 -42.03 33.77
N MET A 155 26.68 -41.31 34.10
CA MET A 155 27.98 -41.95 34.35
C MET A 155 27.86 -42.77 35.64
N SER A 156 27.78 -44.06 35.52
CA SER A 156 28.03 -44.99 36.62
C SER A 156 29.51 -44.89 36.99
N LYS A 157 29.78 -44.42 38.21
CA LYS A 157 31.09 -44.59 38.86
C LYS A 157 31.19 -46.03 39.33
N ILE A 158 32.17 -46.72 38.82
CA ILE A 158 32.73 -47.92 39.43
C ILE A 158 33.94 -47.49 40.27
#